data_e6509b62d516354413abf80f838296d3
#
_entry.id   e6509b62d516354413abf80f838296d3
#
_cell.length_a   1.000
_cell.length_b   1.000
_cell.length_c   1.000
_cell.angle_alpha   90.00
_cell.angle_beta   90.00
_cell.angle_gamma   90.00
#
_symmetry.space_group_name_H-M   'P 1'
#
loop_
_entity.id
_entity.type
_entity.pdbx_description
1 polymer ?
#
loop_
_entity_poly.entity_id
_entity_poly.type
_entity_poly.pdbx_seq_one_letter_code
_entity_poly.pdbx_strand_id
1 'polypeptide(L)'
;MKRINYRKLAFEYYRDRLFCAHCGFGLPDILEVAHLDCCRQNNDVNNLVLLCPTCHKMFDLDLISTETMIQMRDRPRIVRWSKRIKDAGRKAAERRKQNQLARRRKWRLAGLKAAATRARNRASSSIG
;
A
#
# COMPACT_ATOMS: atom_id res chain seq x y z
N MET A 1 39.70 5.15 -3.18
CA MET A 1 38.61 5.04 -4.18
C MET A 1 37.33 5.57 -3.58
N LYS A 2 36.68 6.50 -4.25
CA LYS A 2 35.34 6.93 -3.84
C LYS A 2 34.37 5.75 -4.02
N ARG A 3 33.63 5.38 -2.98
CA ARG A 3 32.55 4.41 -3.08
C ARG A 3 31.50 4.93 -4.10
N ILE A 4 31.24 4.15 -5.14
CA ILE A 4 30.20 4.48 -6.11
C ILE A 4 28.85 4.37 -5.40
N ASN A 5 28.10 5.47 -5.41
CA ASN A 5 26.73 5.45 -4.89
C ASN A 5 25.80 4.89 -5.95
N TYR A 6 25.71 3.56 -6.01
CA TYR A 6 24.87 2.86 -6.98
C TYR A 6 23.39 3.23 -6.86
N ARG A 7 22.91 3.61 -5.67
CA ARG A 7 21.55 4.10 -5.47
C ARG A 7 21.30 5.40 -6.25
N LYS A 8 22.19 6.37 -6.10
CA LYS A 8 22.13 7.62 -6.86
C LYS A 8 22.18 7.36 -8.36
N LEU A 9 23.08 6.49 -8.79
CA LEU A 9 23.25 6.12 -10.19
C LEU A 9 21.97 5.49 -10.78
N ALA A 10 21.35 4.56 -10.08
CA ALA A 10 20.11 3.91 -10.49
C ALA A 10 18.94 4.90 -10.55
N PHE A 11 18.79 5.75 -9.54
CA PHE A 11 17.73 6.77 -9.51
C PHE A 11 17.88 7.83 -10.60
N GLU A 12 19.08 8.21 -10.96
CA GLU A 12 19.34 9.10 -12.09
C GLU A 12 19.01 8.42 -13.43
N TYR A 13 19.41 7.16 -13.59
CA TYR A 13 19.13 6.39 -14.80
C TYR A 13 17.64 6.16 -15.03
N TYR A 14 16.89 5.85 -13.97
CA TYR A 14 15.44 5.58 -14.02
C TYR A 14 14.57 6.79 -13.65
N ARG A 15 15.12 8.01 -13.68
CA ARG A 15 14.43 9.22 -13.19
C ARG A 15 13.01 9.42 -13.69
N ASP A 16 12.69 8.97 -14.91
CA ASP A 16 11.35 9.03 -15.51
C ASP A 16 10.47 7.80 -15.16
N ARG A 17 11.04 6.83 -14.47
CA ARG A 17 10.42 5.53 -14.17
C ARG A 17 10.73 5.10 -12.74
N LEU A 18 10.47 5.96 -11.77
CA LEU A 18 10.70 5.70 -10.34
C LEU A 18 9.57 4.85 -9.76
N PHE A 19 9.52 3.59 -10.14
CA PHE A 19 8.58 2.59 -9.64
C PHE A 19 9.22 1.20 -9.69
N CYS A 20 8.64 0.28 -8.90
CA CYS A 20 9.08 -1.10 -8.90
C CYS A 20 8.92 -1.74 -10.28
N ALA A 21 10.00 -2.28 -10.82
CA ALA A 21 9.99 -2.90 -12.14
C ALA A 21 9.05 -4.10 -12.22
N HIS A 22 8.84 -4.81 -11.11
CA HIS A 22 8.00 -6.00 -11.07
C HIS A 22 6.52 -5.70 -10.84
N CYS A 23 6.17 -4.94 -9.78
CA CYS A 23 4.77 -4.72 -9.40
C CYS A 23 4.24 -3.32 -9.73
N GLY A 24 5.09 -2.39 -10.13
CA GLY A 24 4.73 -1.01 -10.46
C GLY A 24 4.50 -0.09 -9.26
N PHE A 25 4.86 -0.50 -8.04
CA PHE A 25 4.76 0.34 -6.85
C PHE A 25 5.66 1.58 -6.99
N GLY A 26 5.10 2.77 -6.85
CA GLY A 26 5.73 4.03 -7.25
C GLY A 26 5.90 5.06 -6.15
N LEU A 27 6.45 4.66 -5.00
CA LEU A 27 6.92 5.59 -3.96
C LEU A 27 8.46 5.58 -3.93
N PRO A 28 9.13 6.59 -4.49
CA PRO A 28 10.60 6.59 -4.61
C PRO A 28 11.34 6.39 -3.30
N ASP A 29 10.83 6.93 -2.19
CA ASP A 29 11.46 6.83 -0.88
C ASP A 29 11.56 5.40 -0.35
N ILE A 30 10.69 4.51 -0.82
CA ILE A 30 10.62 3.11 -0.39
C ILE A 30 11.36 2.18 -1.37
N LEU A 31 11.61 2.64 -2.59
CA LEU A 31 12.26 1.82 -3.61
C LEU A 31 13.70 1.47 -3.21
N GLU A 32 14.07 0.23 -3.48
CA GLU A 32 15.40 -0.31 -3.28
C GLU A 32 16.06 -0.61 -4.63
N VAL A 33 17.37 -0.67 -4.64
CA VAL A 33 18.15 -1.02 -5.84
C VAL A 33 18.65 -2.44 -5.69
N ALA A 34 18.29 -3.31 -6.61
CA ALA A 34 18.76 -4.68 -6.70
C ALA A 34 19.80 -4.82 -7.81
N HIS A 35 20.76 -5.72 -7.61
CA HIS A 35 21.74 -6.13 -8.62
C HIS A 35 21.24 -7.40 -9.30
N LEU A 36 21.06 -7.37 -10.62
CA LEU A 36 20.49 -8.50 -11.36
C LEU A 36 21.35 -9.76 -11.32
N ASP A 37 22.67 -9.60 -11.29
CA ASP A 37 23.65 -10.69 -11.18
C ASP A 37 23.98 -11.08 -9.73
N CYS A 38 23.31 -10.49 -8.74
CA CYS A 38 23.58 -10.61 -7.32
C CYS A 38 25.01 -10.18 -6.91
N CYS A 39 25.74 -9.50 -7.77
CA CYS A 39 27.07 -8.98 -7.51
C CYS A 39 27.04 -7.49 -7.14
N ARG A 40 27.19 -7.18 -5.87
CA ARG A 40 27.17 -5.79 -5.35
C ARG A 40 28.29 -4.90 -5.87
N GLN A 41 29.29 -5.49 -6.48
CA GLN A 41 30.42 -4.76 -7.06
C GLN A 41 30.16 -4.31 -8.50
N ASN A 42 29.22 -4.98 -9.18
CA ASN A 42 28.83 -4.64 -10.54
C ASN A 42 27.76 -3.55 -10.52
N ASN A 43 28.19 -2.29 -10.51
CA ASN A 43 27.33 -1.12 -10.48
C ASN A 43 27.03 -0.55 -11.87
N ASP A 44 27.11 -1.36 -12.92
CA ASP A 44 26.62 -1.01 -14.25
C ASP A 44 25.12 -0.75 -14.19
N VAL A 45 24.65 0.33 -14.79
CA VAL A 45 23.24 0.70 -14.80
C VAL A 45 22.35 -0.37 -15.41
N ASN A 46 22.87 -1.15 -16.36
CA ASN A 46 22.14 -2.28 -16.93
C ASN A 46 21.97 -3.46 -15.97
N ASN A 47 22.78 -3.52 -14.92
CA ASN A 47 22.71 -4.52 -13.86
C ASN A 47 21.85 -4.07 -12.65
N LEU A 48 21.44 -2.81 -12.63
CA LEU A 48 20.66 -2.23 -11.54
C LEU A 48 19.19 -2.18 -11.91
N VAL A 49 18.32 -2.50 -10.96
CA VAL A 49 16.87 -2.43 -11.11
C VAL A 49 16.22 -1.86 -9.84
N LEU A 50 15.17 -1.06 -10.00
CA LEU A 50 14.41 -0.53 -8.89
C LEU A 50 13.29 -1.51 -8.51
N LEU A 51 13.24 -1.90 -7.26
CA LEU A 51 12.22 -2.79 -6.70
C LEU A 51 11.66 -2.24 -5.39
N CYS A 52 10.38 -2.52 -5.11
CA CYS A 52 9.87 -2.33 -3.76
C CYS A 52 10.46 -3.40 -2.82
N PRO A 53 10.46 -3.19 -1.50
CA PRO A 53 11.05 -4.14 -0.55
C PRO A 53 10.50 -5.56 -0.67
N THR A 54 9.21 -5.71 -0.94
CA THR A 54 8.58 -7.02 -1.11
C THR A 54 9.10 -7.76 -2.35
N CYS A 55 9.12 -7.08 -3.51
CA CYS A 55 9.64 -7.67 -4.74
C CYS A 55 11.13 -7.92 -4.69
N HIS A 56 11.90 -7.05 -4.01
CA HIS A 56 13.32 -7.25 -3.77
C HIS A 56 13.57 -8.52 -2.96
N LYS A 57 12.80 -8.72 -1.89
CA LYS A 57 12.90 -9.95 -1.08
C LYS A 57 12.49 -11.19 -1.87
N MET A 58 11.45 -11.11 -2.67
CA MET A 58 11.04 -12.21 -3.56
C MET A 58 12.13 -12.55 -4.57
N PHE A 59 12.81 -11.57 -5.12
CA PHE A 59 13.95 -11.77 -6.02
C PHE A 59 15.14 -12.43 -5.28
N ASP A 60 15.47 -11.98 -4.07
CA ASP A 60 16.52 -12.59 -3.24
C ASP A 60 16.23 -14.05 -2.87
N LEU A 61 14.97 -14.42 -2.76
CA LEU A 61 14.53 -15.80 -2.46
C LEU A 61 14.31 -16.66 -3.72
N ASP A 62 14.75 -16.20 -4.87
CA ASP A 62 14.57 -16.86 -6.17
C ASP A 62 13.11 -17.14 -6.55
N LEU A 63 12.17 -16.42 -5.97
CA LEU A 63 10.74 -16.49 -6.34
C LEU A 63 10.45 -15.75 -7.64
N ILE A 64 11.32 -14.85 -8.04
CA ILE A 64 11.31 -14.14 -9.32
C ILE A 64 12.63 -14.43 -10.01
N SER A 65 12.58 -15.00 -11.22
CA SER A 65 13.79 -15.28 -11.99
C SER A 65 14.44 -14.01 -12.52
N THR A 66 15.75 -14.08 -12.77
CA THR A 66 16.51 -12.95 -13.35
C THR A 66 15.99 -12.59 -14.74
N GLU A 67 15.61 -13.57 -15.57
CA GLU A 67 15.02 -13.36 -16.89
C GLU A 67 13.70 -12.59 -16.79
N THR A 68 12.83 -12.99 -15.88
CA THR A 68 11.56 -12.27 -15.62
C THR A 68 11.83 -10.84 -15.19
N MET A 69 12.81 -10.64 -14.32
CA MET A 69 13.17 -9.31 -13.84
C MET A 69 13.69 -8.40 -14.95
N ILE A 70 14.52 -8.91 -15.86
CA ILE A 70 15.01 -8.20 -17.04
C ILE A 70 13.85 -7.83 -17.96
N GLN A 71 12.93 -8.73 -18.23
CA GLN A 71 11.76 -8.48 -19.06
C GLN A 71 10.86 -7.39 -18.45
N MET A 72 10.63 -7.46 -17.13
CA MET A 72 9.83 -6.46 -16.42
C MET A 72 10.50 -5.10 -16.37
N ARG A 73 11.84 -5.04 -16.24
CA ARG A 73 12.60 -3.80 -16.31
C ARG A 73 12.45 -3.12 -17.68
N ASP A 74 12.51 -3.90 -18.75
CA ASP A 74 12.44 -3.37 -20.11
C ASP A 74 11.01 -3.04 -20.55
N ARG A 75 10.02 -3.70 -19.97
CA ARG A 75 8.58 -3.48 -20.21
C ARG A 75 7.83 -3.29 -18.90
N PRO A 76 8.03 -2.17 -18.20
CA PRO A 76 7.47 -1.98 -16.88
C PRO A 76 5.94 -1.87 -16.90
N ARG A 77 5.32 -2.47 -15.90
CA ARG A 77 3.89 -2.28 -15.66
C ARG A 77 3.66 -0.89 -15.05
N ILE A 78 3.13 0.03 -15.83
CA ILE A 78 2.80 1.36 -15.33
C ILE A 78 1.51 1.27 -14.49
N VAL A 79 1.65 1.48 -13.19
CA VAL A 79 0.52 1.60 -12.27
C VAL A 79 0.47 3.00 -11.70
N ARG A 80 -0.61 3.72 -11.94
CA ARG A 80 -0.81 5.08 -11.40
C ARG A 80 -1.17 5.01 -9.91
N TRP A 81 -0.18 4.71 -9.09
CA TRP A 81 -0.33 4.54 -7.66
C TRP A 81 -0.89 5.76 -6.94
N SER A 82 -0.49 6.96 -7.33
CA SER A 82 -1.04 8.20 -6.75
C SER A 82 -2.56 8.28 -6.88
N LYS A 83 -3.09 7.92 -8.06
CA LYS A 83 -4.53 7.86 -8.29
C LYS A 83 -5.18 6.75 -7.47
N ARG A 84 -4.61 5.53 -7.46
CA ARG A 84 -5.14 4.40 -6.68
C ARG A 84 -5.16 4.68 -5.18
N ILE A 85 -4.11 5.30 -4.64
CA ILE A 85 -4.05 5.66 -3.22
C ILE A 85 -5.11 6.70 -2.87
N LYS A 86 -5.30 7.73 -3.71
CA LYS A 86 -6.36 8.75 -3.54
C LYS A 86 -7.74 8.12 -3.59
N ASP A 87 -8.00 7.25 -4.56
CA ASP A 87 -9.29 6.57 -4.70
C ASP A 87 -9.56 5.63 -3.53
N ALA A 88 -8.56 4.88 -3.07
CA ALA A 88 -8.66 4.02 -1.89
C ALA A 88 -8.93 4.84 -0.61
N GLY A 89 -8.24 5.96 -0.45
CA GLY A 89 -8.45 6.89 0.68
C GLY A 89 -9.87 7.45 0.69
N ARG A 90 -10.39 7.87 -0.47
CA ARG A 90 -11.76 8.36 -0.61
C ARG A 90 -12.79 7.28 -0.26
N LYS A 91 -12.63 6.07 -0.78
CA LYS A 91 -13.51 4.92 -0.46
C LYS A 91 -13.47 4.56 1.03
N ALA A 92 -12.29 4.61 1.64
CA ALA A 92 -12.14 4.35 3.07
C ALA A 92 -12.84 5.42 3.93
N ALA A 93 -12.71 6.70 3.56
CA ALA A 93 -13.38 7.80 4.25
C ALA A 93 -14.91 7.68 4.14
N GLU A 94 -15.43 7.37 2.96
CA GLU A 94 -16.85 7.13 2.73
C GLU A 94 -17.38 5.98 3.60
N ARG A 95 -16.68 4.86 3.64
CA ARG A 95 -17.03 3.70 4.49
C ARG A 95 -17.04 4.06 5.97
N ARG A 96 -16.06 4.84 6.45
CA ARG A 96 -16.03 5.31 7.84
C ARG A 96 -17.23 6.17 8.18
N LYS A 97 -17.61 7.08 7.28
CA LYS A 97 -18.80 7.94 7.44
C LYS A 97 -20.09 7.11 7.52
N GLN A 98 -20.27 6.15 6.62
CA GLN A 98 -21.42 5.24 6.62
C GLN A 98 -21.47 4.41 7.91
N ASN A 99 -20.36 3.85 8.35
CA ASN A 99 -20.28 3.08 9.59
C ASN A 99 -20.63 3.95 10.81
N GLN A 100 -20.17 5.20 10.83
CA GLN A 100 -20.48 6.13 11.91
C GLN A 100 -21.97 6.46 11.95
N LEU A 101 -22.60 6.69 10.80
CA LEU A 101 -24.05 6.91 10.70
C LEU A 101 -24.84 5.68 11.15
N ALA A 102 -24.43 4.48 10.73
CA ALA A 102 -25.07 3.24 11.15
C ALA A 102 -24.95 3.03 12.67
N ARG A 103 -23.80 3.31 13.26
CA ARG A 103 -23.61 3.26 14.72
C ARG A 103 -24.52 4.25 15.45
N ARG A 104 -24.59 5.50 14.99
CA ARG A 104 -25.48 6.54 15.57
C ARG A 104 -26.94 6.09 15.53
N ARG A 105 -27.39 5.54 14.40
CA ARG A 105 -28.75 5.00 14.23
C ARG A 105 -29.02 3.86 15.20
N LYS A 106 -28.11 2.90 15.31
CA LYS A 106 -28.21 1.78 16.24
C LYS A 106 -28.31 2.28 17.70
N TRP A 107 -27.48 3.22 18.11
CA TRP A 107 -27.51 3.79 19.47
C TRP A 107 -28.81 4.54 19.75
N ARG A 108 -29.33 5.29 18.77
CA ARG A 108 -30.61 5.98 18.91
C ARG A 108 -31.76 5.00 19.13
N LEU A 109 -31.83 3.94 18.33
CA LEU A 109 -32.85 2.89 18.45
C LEU A 109 -32.75 2.15 19.81
N ALA A 110 -31.56 1.85 20.25
CA ALA A 110 -31.34 1.25 21.58
C ALA A 110 -31.80 2.17 22.72
N GLY A 111 -31.52 3.48 22.61
CA GLY A 111 -31.99 4.49 23.56
C GLY A 111 -33.51 4.58 23.62
N LEU A 112 -34.18 4.55 22.46
CA LEU A 112 -35.67 4.57 22.39
C LEU A 112 -36.26 3.30 23.02
N LYS A 113 -35.69 2.12 22.75
CA LYS A 113 -36.13 0.87 23.37
C LYS A 113 -35.95 0.89 24.91
N ALA A 114 -34.82 1.39 25.38
CA ALA A 114 -34.55 1.49 26.81
C ALA A 114 -35.51 2.49 27.49
N ALA A 115 -35.85 3.60 26.86
CA ALA A 115 -36.82 4.57 27.37
C ALA A 115 -38.22 3.97 27.44
N ALA A 116 -38.65 3.26 26.38
CA ALA A 116 -39.95 2.54 26.39
C ALA A 116 -40.06 1.49 27.46
N THR A 117 -38.98 0.73 27.70
CA THR A 117 -38.92 -0.26 28.78
C THR A 117 -39.04 0.41 30.15
N ARG A 118 -38.32 1.51 30.38
CA ARG A 118 -38.42 2.26 31.65
C ARG A 118 -39.82 2.85 31.87
N ALA A 119 -40.47 3.36 30.86
CA ALA A 119 -41.84 3.86 30.94
C ALA A 119 -42.82 2.75 31.30
N ARG A 120 -42.73 1.57 30.69
CA ARG A 120 -43.56 0.40 31.04
C ARG A 120 -43.34 -0.05 32.47
N ASN A 121 -42.10 -0.09 32.93
CA ASN A 121 -41.79 -0.50 34.30
C ASN A 121 -42.34 0.52 35.35
N ARG A 122 -42.29 1.81 35.03
CA ARG A 122 -42.92 2.86 35.89
C ARG A 122 -44.44 2.67 35.95
N ALA A 123 -45.10 2.41 34.86
CA ALA A 123 -46.54 2.21 34.80
C ALA A 123 -46.96 0.99 35.60
N SER A 124 -46.20 -0.12 35.55
CA SER A 124 -46.51 -1.31 36.33
C SER A 124 -46.20 -1.17 37.82
N SER A 125 -45.25 -0.33 38.24
CA SER A 125 -44.95 -0.07 39.66
C SER A 125 -45.90 0.91 40.32
N SER A 126 -46.66 1.70 39.53
CA SER A 126 -47.67 2.63 40.08
C SER A 126 -49.04 2.01 40.34
N ILE A 127 -49.26 0.73 39.99
CA ILE A 127 -50.52 -0.01 40.12
C ILE A 127 -50.49 -0.92 41.40
N GLY A 128 -49.38 -0.94 42.10
CA GLY A 128 -49.21 -1.72 43.32
C GLY A 128 -49.60 -0.99 44.59
#